data_a9c04402eb437cb327d3f0f65fc7244a
#
_entry.id   a9c04402eb437cb327d3f0f65fc7244a
#
_cell.length_a   1.000
_cell.length_b   1.000
_cell.length_c   1.000
_cell.angle_alpha   90.00
_cell.angle_beta   90.00
_cell.angle_gamma   90.00
#
_symmetry.space_group_name_H-M   'P 1'
#
loop_
_entity.id
_entity.type
_entity.pdbx_description
1 polymer ?
#
loop_
_entity_poly.entity_id
_entity_poly.type
_entity_poly.pdbx_seq_one_letter_code
_entity_poly.pdbx_strand_id
1 'polypeptide(L)'
;APMPVGNTVEIRTDNVLVRKTIDARGSSGSDLSSTIILTPLRHIGEVVLNLYVPDNATFVRAEPPPTSVAGKKLTWTWFELKQNEVQTIKVWLRPNGQGNVRSCVTVHAWAMGCVTAEIGEPKLAITKTGPATANIGQAVTYDINVSNTGNSVAENVIVTDHIPVGMAHASGQQQVSMPPVSLQPGQSKTTAITLTPQQRGEFTNRAEARSSNAGSVSATALTRVMQSGVKIHKTGPPQQFLGKSATYQITVQNTGDTTLNGVTVTDNAPGGTQITSSSGAQVQGNTATWNIGTLGAGQSRTVSVGLAASQAGTTVNRASVQTAEGLNDSSQAETVWRGFAAVLVEMVDDPDPLLVGEMTTYTIRVT
;
A
#
# COMPACT_ATOMS: atom_id res chain seq x y z
N ALA A 1 -79.74 18.35 15.74
CA ALA A 1 -80.57 17.90 14.60
C ALA A 1 -81.06 16.48 14.94
N PRO A 2 -82.35 16.14 14.63
CA PRO A 2 -82.89 14.80 14.81
C PRO A 2 -82.09 13.86 13.93
N MET A 3 -81.67 12.72 14.53
CA MET A 3 -80.88 11.71 13.81
C MET A 3 -81.73 10.97 12.80
N PRO A 4 -81.25 10.69 11.59
CA PRO A 4 -82.02 10.02 10.59
C PRO A 4 -82.43 8.62 11.07
N VAL A 5 -83.74 8.35 10.93
CA VAL A 5 -84.38 7.06 11.16
C VAL A 5 -84.20 6.25 9.86
N GLY A 6 -83.02 5.70 9.64
CA GLY A 6 -82.70 4.87 8.48
C GLY A 6 -81.67 3.80 8.86
N ASN A 7 -81.54 2.80 8.00
CA ASN A 7 -80.55 1.76 8.15
C ASN A 7 -79.13 2.15 7.65
N THR A 8 -78.99 3.41 7.17
CA THR A 8 -77.72 3.96 6.64
C THR A 8 -77.42 5.31 7.27
N VAL A 9 -76.15 5.52 7.63
CA VAL A 9 -75.63 6.84 8.04
C VAL A 9 -74.33 7.13 7.29
N GLU A 10 -74.15 8.42 6.94
CA GLU A 10 -72.98 8.94 6.36
C GLU A 10 -72.38 10.05 7.24
N ILE A 11 -71.07 9.95 7.51
CA ILE A 11 -70.29 10.93 8.28
C ILE A 11 -69.22 11.42 7.32
N ARG A 12 -69.21 12.71 7.03
CA ARG A 12 -68.22 13.35 6.21
C ARG A 12 -67.44 14.38 7.04
N THR A 13 -66.12 14.26 7.00
CA THR A 13 -65.19 15.26 7.50
C THR A 13 -64.35 15.77 6.33
N ASP A 14 -63.46 16.75 6.56
CA ASP A 14 -62.51 17.21 5.52
C ASP A 14 -61.53 16.12 5.07
N ASN A 15 -61.32 15.10 5.92
CA ASN A 15 -60.29 14.08 5.71
C ASN A 15 -60.87 12.73 5.28
N VAL A 16 -62.07 12.36 5.78
CA VAL A 16 -62.66 11.03 5.54
C VAL A 16 -64.17 11.10 5.31
N LEU A 17 -64.63 10.18 4.50
CA LEU A 17 -66.04 9.83 4.36
C LEU A 17 -66.25 8.44 4.96
N VAL A 18 -67.18 8.31 5.91
CA VAL A 18 -67.56 7.04 6.49
C VAL A 18 -69.05 6.79 6.20
N ARG A 19 -69.34 5.71 5.51
CA ARG A 19 -70.73 5.23 5.26
C ARG A 19 -70.91 3.95 6.06
N LYS A 20 -71.93 3.95 6.91
CA LYS A 20 -72.31 2.77 7.67
C LYS A 20 -73.74 2.37 7.35
N THR A 21 -73.93 1.10 7.05
CA THR A 21 -75.24 0.46 6.84
C THR A 21 -75.42 -0.67 7.85
N ILE A 22 -76.66 -0.94 8.21
CA ILE A 22 -77.04 -2.10 9.02
C ILE A 22 -78.27 -2.76 8.38
N ASP A 23 -78.42 -4.06 8.52
CA ASP A 23 -79.61 -4.76 8.03
C ASP A 23 -80.93 -4.08 8.53
N ALA A 24 -81.83 -3.80 7.66
CA ALA A 24 -83.05 -3.05 8.00
C ALA A 24 -83.99 -3.87 8.89
N ARG A 25 -83.90 -5.20 8.89
CA ARG A 25 -84.69 -6.13 9.68
C ARG A 25 -83.87 -7.27 10.15
N GLY A 26 -84.11 -7.76 11.35
CA GLY A 26 -83.42 -8.92 11.96
C GLY A 26 -84.36 -9.60 12.95
N SER A 27 -83.96 -10.78 13.42
CA SER A 27 -84.65 -11.53 14.44
C SER A 27 -83.86 -11.59 15.74
N SER A 28 -84.50 -11.59 16.88
CA SER A 28 -83.82 -11.79 18.16
C SER A 28 -83.06 -13.14 18.16
N GLY A 29 -81.80 -13.14 18.56
CA GLY A 29 -80.94 -14.30 18.59
C GLY A 29 -80.26 -14.64 17.25
N SER A 30 -80.60 -13.96 16.13
CA SER A 30 -79.94 -14.09 14.84
C SER A 30 -78.94 -12.96 14.61
N ASP A 31 -77.88 -13.22 13.87
CA ASP A 31 -76.84 -12.22 13.60
C ASP A 31 -77.34 -11.14 12.63
N LEU A 32 -77.20 -9.88 13.05
CA LEU A 32 -77.50 -8.70 12.27
C LEU A 32 -76.22 -8.15 11.72
N SER A 33 -76.12 -8.04 10.36
CA SER A 33 -74.93 -7.57 9.67
C SER A 33 -74.92 -6.06 9.58
N SER A 34 -73.75 -5.48 9.77
CA SER A 34 -73.48 -4.03 9.55
C SER A 34 -72.20 -3.87 8.76
N THR A 35 -72.26 -3.04 7.71
CA THR A 35 -71.08 -2.74 6.90
C THR A 35 -70.68 -1.27 7.12
N ILE A 36 -69.40 -1.04 7.34
CA ILE A 36 -68.80 0.29 7.46
C ILE A 36 -67.78 0.43 6.32
N ILE A 37 -67.90 1.48 5.51
CA ILE A 37 -66.99 1.82 4.45
C ILE A 37 -66.34 3.15 4.83
N LEU A 38 -65.05 3.18 4.97
CA LEU A 38 -64.23 4.36 5.23
C LEU A 38 -63.42 4.69 3.99
N THR A 39 -63.59 5.91 3.47
CA THR A 39 -62.92 6.44 2.28
C THR A 39 -62.09 7.65 2.69
N PRO A 40 -60.75 7.59 2.68
CA PRO A 40 -59.91 8.76 2.84
C PRO A 40 -60.08 9.74 1.70
N LEU A 41 -60.35 11.02 1.99
CA LEU A 41 -60.49 12.08 1.01
C LEU A 41 -59.17 12.77 0.64
N ARG A 42 -58.13 12.51 1.43
CA ARG A 42 -56.73 12.93 1.23
C ARG A 42 -55.79 11.93 1.92
N HIS A 43 -54.47 12.14 1.82
CA HIS A 43 -53.51 11.35 2.59
C HIS A 43 -53.65 11.68 4.08
N ILE A 44 -53.78 10.68 4.92
CA ILE A 44 -54.04 10.79 6.36
C ILE A 44 -53.01 10.02 7.14
N GLY A 45 -52.44 10.63 8.22
CA GLY A 45 -51.46 9.98 9.08
C GLY A 45 -52.04 8.91 9.99
N GLU A 46 -53.19 9.20 10.62
CA GLU A 46 -53.85 8.25 11.50
C GLU A 46 -55.36 8.41 11.40
N VAL A 47 -56.08 7.29 11.32
CA VAL A 47 -57.52 7.21 11.39
C VAL A 47 -57.94 6.25 12.51
N VAL A 48 -58.75 6.71 13.41
CA VAL A 48 -59.37 5.90 14.50
C VAL A 48 -60.86 5.86 14.28
N LEU A 49 -61.39 4.69 14.02
CA LEU A 49 -62.83 4.44 13.94
C LEU A 49 -63.28 3.63 15.13
N ASN A 50 -64.28 4.14 15.85
CA ASN A 50 -64.90 3.46 17.01
C ASN A 50 -66.32 3.08 16.68
N LEU A 51 -66.69 1.85 16.95
CA LEU A 51 -68.06 1.37 16.91
C LEU A 51 -68.52 1.05 18.37
N TYR A 52 -69.71 1.51 18.73
CA TYR A 52 -70.30 1.25 20.01
C TYR A 52 -71.40 0.19 19.86
N VAL A 53 -71.20 -0.95 20.54
CA VAL A 53 -72.18 -2.04 20.61
C VAL A 53 -73.29 -1.60 21.55
N PRO A 54 -74.57 -1.58 21.11
CA PRO A 54 -75.68 -1.15 21.96
C PRO A 54 -75.98 -2.14 23.05
N ASP A 55 -76.65 -1.67 24.11
CA ASP A 55 -76.93 -2.49 25.32
C ASP A 55 -77.82 -3.70 25.04
N ASN A 56 -78.69 -3.59 24.04
CA ASN A 56 -79.64 -4.65 23.64
C ASN A 56 -79.07 -5.58 22.54
N ALA A 57 -77.75 -5.57 22.30
CA ALA A 57 -77.05 -6.51 21.41
C ALA A 57 -75.68 -6.91 21.96
N THR A 58 -75.21 -8.03 21.48
CA THR A 58 -73.84 -8.53 21.71
C THR A 58 -73.03 -8.51 20.45
N PHE A 59 -71.73 -8.23 20.58
CA PHE A 59 -70.76 -8.34 19.50
C PHE A 59 -70.49 -9.80 19.21
N VAL A 60 -70.60 -10.23 17.97
CA VAL A 60 -70.30 -11.60 17.52
C VAL A 60 -68.91 -11.70 16.91
N ARG A 61 -68.69 -10.95 15.83
CA ARG A 61 -67.42 -10.90 15.08
C ARG A 61 -67.35 -9.69 14.18
N ALA A 62 -66.13 -9.38 13.70
CA ALA A 62 -65.91 -8.38 12.65
C ALA A 62 -64.82 -8.82 11.70
N GLU A 63 -64.88 -8.33 10.44
CA GLU A 63 -63.93 -8.56 9.39
C GLU A 63 -63.59 -7.23 8.68
N PRO A 64 -62.32 -6.75 8.80
CA PRO A 64 -61.24 -7.22 9.65
C PRO A 64 -61.59 -7.12 11.18
N PRO A 65 -60.89 -7.89 12.02
CA PRO A 65 -61.09 -7.78 13.46
C PRO A 65 -60.68 -6.38 13.97
N PRO A 66 -61.33 -5.90 15.07
CA PRO A 66 -60.95 -4.60 15.64
C PRO A 66 -59.52 -4.64 16.20
N THR A 67 -58.79 -3.52 16.08
CA THR A 67 -57.45 -3.32 16.64
C THR A 67 -57.49 -3.42 18.19
N SER A 68 -58.58 -2.98 18.82
CA SER A 68 -58.80 -3.14 20.24
C SER A 68 -60.28 -3.23 20.60
N VAL A 69 -60.60 -3.90 21.72
CA VAL A 69 -61.94 -4.04 22.27
C VAL A 69 -61.91 -3.60 23.72
N ALA A 70 -62.69 -2.57 24.07
CA ALA A 70 -62.79 -2.07 25.43
C ALA A 70 -64.26 -2.02 25.86
N GLY A 71 -64.73 -3.04 26.54
CA GLY A 71 -66.14 -3.23 26.88
C GLY A 71 -67.01 -3.33 25.62
N LYS A 72 -67.92 -2.40 25.44
CA LYS A 72 -68.79 -2.31 24.26
C LYS A 72 -68.23 -1.44 23.13
N LYS A 73 -66.99 -0.93 23.24
CA LYS A 73 -66.33 -0.11 22.26
C LYS A 73 -65.38 -0.99 21.43
N LEU A 74 -65.59 -1.06 20.15
CA LEU A 74 -64.70 -1.70 19.16
C LEU A 74 -63.94 -0.60 18.42
N THR A 75 -62.61 -0.71 18.31
CA THR A 75 -61.74 0.30 17.67
C THR A 75 -60.96 -0.32 16.54
N TRP A 76 -60.89 0.38 15.42
CA TRP A 76 -59.97 0.12 14.32
C TRP A 76 -59.08 1.33 14.16
N THR A 77 -57.76 1.08 14.02
CA THR A 77 -56.77 2.12 13.81
C THR A 77 -55.96 1.78 12.56
N TRP A 78 -55.82 2.74 11.67
CA TRP A 78 -54.95 2.67 10.51
C TRP A 78 -53.94 3.81 10.55
N PHE A 79 -52.72 3.52 10.09
CA PHE A 79 -51.67 4.49 9.93
C PHE A 79 -51.38 4.67 8.43
N GLU A 80 -51.12 5.91 7.99
CA GLU A 80 -50.76 6.23 6.61
C GLU A 80 -51.75 5.77 5.53
N LEU A 81 -53.05 6.09 5.66
CA LEU A 81 -53.99 5.83 4.59
C LEU A 81 -53.86 6.84 3.42
N LYS A 82 -53.69 6.32 2.21
CA LYS A 82 -53.61 7.12 0.99
C LYS A 82 -55.02 7.59 0.58
N GLN A 83 -55.07 8.68 -0.18
CA GLN A 83 -56.33 9.16 -0.77
C GLN A 83 -57.01 8.03 -1.55
N ASN A 84 -58.32 7.84 -1.30
CA ASN A 84 -59.18 6.81 -1.92
C ASN A 84 -58.81 5.34 -1.59
N GLU A 85 -57.95 5.11 -0.59
CA GLU A 85 -57.65 3.76 -0.08
C GLU A 85 -58.79 3.29 0.83
N VAL A 86 -59.83 2.75 0.22
CA VAL A 86 -61.06 2.39 0.91
C VAL A 86 -60.87 1.23 1.86
N GLN A 87 -61.32 1.41 3.12
CA GLN A 87 -61.36 0.37 4.14
C GLN A 87 -62.82 -0.07 4.35
N THR A 88 -63.05 -1.39 4.29
CA THR A 88 -64.38 -1.98 4.49
C THR A 88 -64.34 -2.88 5.72
N ILE A 89 -65.27 -2.63 6.63
CA ILE A 89 -65.45 -3.41 7.87
C ILE A 89 -66.84 -4.01 7.87
N LYS A 90 -66.95 -5.30 8.06
CA LYS A 90 -68.23 -5.98 8.35
C LYS A 90 -68.29 -6.36 9.81
N VAL A 91 -69.41 -6.04 10.46
CA VAL A 91 -69.60 -6.33 11.89
C VAL A 91 -70.92 -7.09 12.05
N TRP A 92 -70.92 -8.13 12.84
CA TRP A 92 -72.09 -8.93 13.20
C TRP A 92 -72.43 -8.71 14.64
N LEU A 93 -73.69 -8.27 14.90
CA LEU A 93 -74.25 -8.04 16.20
C LEU A 93 -75.44 -8.98 16.40
N ARG A 94 -75.61 -9.54 17.58
CA ARG A 94 -76.75 -10.40 17.90
C ARG A 94 -77.66 -9.65 18.86
N PRO A 95 -78.89 -9.28 18.46
CA PRO A 95 -79.88 -8.69 19.30
C PRO A 95 -80.28 -9.62 20.42
N ASN A 96 -80.38 -9.08 21.66
CA ASN A 96 -80.72 -9.86 22.85
C ASN A 96 -82.24 -9.88 23.14
N GLY A 97 -83.04 -9.20 22.33
CA GLY A 97 -84.47 -9.13 22.49
C GLY A 97 -85.16 -8.31 21.42
N GLN A 98 -86.47 -8.05 21.54
CA GLN A 98 -87.23 -7.24 20.64
C GLN A 98 -86.91 -5.75 20.80
N GLY A 99 -86.96 -4.96 19.71
CA GLY A 99 -86.74 -3.53 19.70
C GLY A 99 -85.72 -3.07 18.67
N ASN A 100 -85.42 -1.78 18.71
CA ASN A 100 -84.52 -1.17 17.73
C ASN A 100 -83.04 -1.33 18.16
N VAL A 101 -82.21 -1.92 17.34
CA VAL A 101 -80.74 -1.97 17.55
C VAL A 101 -80.12 -0.72 16.95
N ARG A 102 -79.58 0.17 17.80
CA ARG A 102 -78.94 1.42 17.40
C ARG A 102 -77.44 1.32 17.54
N SER A 103 -76.74 1.05 16.47
CA SER A 103 -75.29 0.96 16.42
C SER A 103 -74.66 2.25 15.92
N CYS A 104 -73.84 2.90 16.74
CA CYS A 104 -73.21 4.19 16.40
C CYS A 104 -71.72 3.99 16.06
N VAL A 105 -71.20 4.88 15.23
CA VAL A 105 -69.80 4.95 14.83
C VAL A 105 -69.29 6.37 15.00
N THR A 106 -68.05 6.50 15.45
CA THR A 106 -67.31 7.77 15.46
C THR A 106 -66.00 7.57 14.70
N VAL A 107 -65.53 8.63 14.03
CA VAL A 107 -64.28 8.63 13.30
C VAL A 107 -63.44 9.87 13.65
N HIS A 108 -62.17 9.65 13.91
CA HIS A 108 -61.16 10.68 14.10
C HIS A 108 -60.10 10.48 13.05
N ALA A 109 -59.69 11.53 12.34
CA ALA A 109 -58.66 11.49 11.31
C ALA A 109 -57.80 12.73 11.40
N TRP A 110 -56.49 12.52 11.56
CA TRP A 110 -55.52 13.60 11.70
C TRP A 110 -54.71 13.77 10.40
N ALA A 111 -54.55 15.02 9.98
CA ALA A 111 -53.68 15.36 8.86
C ALA A 111 -52.22 15.13 9.26
N MET A 112 -51.43 14.53 8.36
CA MET A 112 -50.01 14.33 8.51
C MET A 112 -49.25 15.15 7.47
N GLY A 113 -48.16 15.82 7.92
CA GLY A 113 -47.17 16.49 7.06
C GLY A 113 -45.80 15.93 7.38
N CYS A 114 -45.08 15.49 6.35
CA CYS A 114 -43.72 14.96 6.51
C CYS A 114 -42.71 15.80 5.71
N VAL A 115 -41.52 15.98 6.27
CA VAL A 115 -40.37 16.50 5.55
C VAL A 115 -39.30 15.39 5.52
N THR A 116 -38.60 15.27 4.40
CA THR A 116 -37.55 14.27 4.21
C THR A 116 -36.19 14.97 4.11
N ALA A 117 -35.20 14.50 4.83
CA ALA A 117 -33.81 14.87 4.66
C ALA A 117 -33.04 13.63 4.22
N GLU A 118 -32.24 13.76 3.16
CA GLU A 118 -31.31 12.72 2.76
C GLU A 118 -30.03 12.85 3.59
N ILE A 119 -29.65 11.79 4.29
CA ILE A 119 -28.44 11.74 5.09
C ILE A 119 -27.41 10.88 4.34
N GLY A 120 -26.38 11.53 3.85
CA GLY A 120 -25.28 10.87 3.18
C GLY A 120 -24.10 10.61 4.13
N GLU A 121 -23.26 9.66 3.77
CA GLU A 121 -22.03 9.29 4.49
C GLU A 121 -20.83 9.49 3.58
N PRO A 122 -19.85 10.35 3.96
CA PRO A 122 -18.58 10.45 3.23
C PRO A 122 -17.68 9.25 3.56
N LYS A 123 -16.92 8.77 2.56
CA LYS A 123 -16.00 7.64 2.72
C LYS A 123 -14.71 7.89 1.98
N LEU A 124 -13.58 7.91 2.70
CA LEU A 124 -12.27 8.08 2.09
C LEU A 124 -11.73 6.76 1.56
N ALA A 125 -11.01 6.84 0.44
CA ALA A 125 -10.08 5.83 -0.05
C ALA A 125 -8.77 6.52 -0.43
N ILE A 126 -7.63 5.83 -0.21
CA ILE A 126 -6.30 6.35 -0.54
C ILE A 126 -5.47 5.27 -1.22
N THR A 127 -4.71 5.68 -2.23
CA THR A 127 -3.67 4.85 -2.85
C THR A 127 -2.35 5.60 -2.86
N LYS A 128 -1.26 4.85 -2.77
CA LYS A 128 0.10 5.39 -2.86
C LYS A 128 0.93 4.50 -3.77
N THR A 129 1.60 5.10 -4.75
CA THR A 129 2.48 4.41 -5.70
C THR A 129 3.83 5.10 -5.77
N GLY A 130 4.86 4.36 -6.15
CA GLY A 130 6.22 4.87 -6.33
C GLY A 130 7.10 3.83 -6.99
N PRO A 131 8.35 4.17 -7.35
CA PRO A 131 9.29 3.23 -7.95
C PRO A 131 9.59 2.05 -7.02
N ALA A 132 9.63 0.84 -7.57
CA ALA A 132 9.98 -0.37 -6.82
C ALA A 132 11.46 -0.39 -6.39
N THR A 133 12.34 0.28 -7.17
CA THR A 133 13.77 0.36 -6.92
C THR A 133 14.31 1.77 -7.16
N ALA A 134 15.36 2.15 -6.44
CA ALA A 134 16.09 3.40 -6.61
C ALA A 134 17.54 3.24 -6.18
N ASN A 135 18.42 4.20 -6.53
CA ASN A 135 19.78 4.26 -6.01
C ASN A 135 19.88 5.32 -4.89
N ILE A 136 20.88 5.17 -4.03
CA ILE A 136 21.21 6.21 -3.02
C ILE A 136 21.41 7.54 -3.73
N GLY A 137 20.83 8.63 -3.17
CA GLY A 137 20.91 9.98 -3.71
C GLY A 137 19.99 10.25 -4.90
N GLN A 138 19.32 9.26 -5.48
CA GLN A 138 18.38 9.42 -6.58
C GLN A 138 17.04 9.91 -6.05
N ALA A 139 16.49 10.99 -6.63
CA ALA A 139 15.16 11.46 -6.28
C ALA A 139 14.08 10.41 -6.63
N VAL A 140 13.23 10.10 -5.66
CA VAL A 140 12.13 9.14 -5.75
C VAL A 140 10.82 9.88 -5.52
N THR A 141 9.93 9.88 -6.51
CA THR A 141 8.62 10.51 -6.41
C THR A 141 7.55 9.47 -6.15
N TYR A 142 6.73 9.73 -5.15
CA TYR A 142 5.55 8.95 -4.79
C TYR A 142 4.30 9.73 -5.13
N ASP A 143 3.37 9.09 -5.84
CA ASP A 143 2.05 9.63 -6.12
C ASP A 143 1.04 9.14 -5.10
N ILE A 144 0.28 10.06 -4.54
CA ILE A 144 -0.75 9.80 -3.53
C ILE A 144 -2.08 10.27 -4.11
N ASN A 145 -3.03 9.37 -4.24
CA ASN A 145 -4.38 9.70 -4.69
C ASN A 145 -5.36 9.42 -3.55
N VAL A 146 -6.08 10.45 -3.10
CA VAL A 146 -7.18 10.35 -2.14
C VAL A 146 -8.49 10.62 -2.84
N SER A 147 -9.53 9.84 -2.55
CA SER A 147 -10.86 9.96 -3.14
C SER A 147 -11.95 9.82 -2.09
N ASN A 148 -13.09 10.49 -2.35
CA ASN A 148 -14.32 10.30 -1.59
C ASN A 148 -15.23 9.32 -2.35
N THR A 149 -15.34 8.09 -1.87
CA THR A 149 -16.19 7.04 -2.45
C THR A 149 -17.58 6.98 -1.82
N GLY A 150 -17.87 7.87 -0.87
CA GLY A 150 -19.18 8.02 -0.24
C GLY A 150 -20.14 8.87 -1.07
N ASN A 151 -21.32 9.15 -0.51
CA ASN A 151 -22.38 9.92 -1.13
C ASN A 151 -22.61 11.29 -0.47
N SER A 152 -21.73 11.73 0.43
CA SER A 152 -21.71 13.07 1.05
C SER A 152 -20.32 13.66 0.98
N VAL A 153 -20.19 14.96 1.22
CA VAL A 153 -18.91 15.70 1.17
C VAL A 153 -17.98 15.24 2.28
N ALA A 154 -16.75 14.86 1.94
CA ALA A 154 -15.67 14.67 2.91
C ALA A 154 -14.99 16.02 3.17
N GLU A 155 -15.08 16.50 4.41
CA GLU A 155 -14.61 17.82 4.79
C GLU A 155 -13.22 17.79 5.42
N ASN A 156 -12.43 18.87 5.19
CA ASN A 156 -11.10 19.05 5.77
C ASN A 156 -10.20 17.82 5.59
N VAL A 157 -10.15 17.27 4.38
CA VAL A 157 -9.28 16.14 4.07
C VAL A 157 -7.83 16.63 4.04
N ILE A 158 -7.02 16.15 4.98
CA ILE A 158 -5.59 16.42 5.08
C ILE A 158 -4.84 15.13 4.77
N VAL A 159 -3.92 15.20 3.80
CA VAL A 159 -3.00 14.10 3.50
C VAL A 159 -1.66 14.38 4.17
N THR A 160 -1.19 13.46 4.99
CA THR A 160 0.13 13.53 5.65
C THR A 160 0.97 12.36 5.19
N ASP A 161 2.17 12.65 4.70
CA ASP A 161 3.19 11.66 4.36
C ASP A 161 4.19 11.51 5.51
N HIS A 162 4.44 10.26 5.92
CA HIS A 162 5.39 9.89 6.97
C HIS A 162 6.67 9.37 6.31
N ILE A 163 7.73 10.17 6.38
CA ILE A 163 8.99 9.90 5.71
C ILE A 163 9.75 8.82 6.49
N PRO A 164 10.09 7.67 5.87
CA PRO A 164 10.81 6.61 6.55
C PRO A 164 12.24 7.05 6.89
N VAL A 165 12.74 6.59 8.04
CA VAL A 165 14.13 6.82 8.43
C VAL A 165 15.06 6.26 7.36
N GLY A 166 16.02 7.07 6.90
CA GLY A 166 16.90 6.72 5.77
C GLY A 166 16.49 7.30 4.43
N MET A 167 15.34 8.00 4.39
CA MET A 167 14.97 8.89 3.29
C MET A 167 14.82 10.33 3.81
N ALA A 168 15.01 11.31 2.93
CA ALA A 168 14.90 12.74 3.26
C ALA A 168 13.97 13.45 2.29
N HIS A 169 13.14 14.33 2.81
CA HIS A 169 12.40 15.33 2.04
C HIS A 169 13.16 16.66 2.03
N ALA A 170 13.00 17.46 0.98
CA ALA A 170 13.69 18.74 0.83
C ALA A 170 13.44 19.75 1.99
N SER A 171 12.30 19.62 2.69
CA SER A 171 12.00 20.44 3.88
C SER A 171 12.77 20.03 5.14
N GLY A 172 13.43 18.88 5.15
CA GLY A 172 14.09 18.30 6.33
C GLY A 172 13.13 17.75 7.39
N GLN A 173 11.82 17.77 7.14
CA GLN A 173 10.81 17.27 8.08
C GLN A 173 10.59 15.76 7.93
N GLN A 174 10.22 15.09 9.02
CA GLN A 174 9.86 13.67 9.03
C GLN A 174 8.40 13.40 8.65
N GLN A 175 7.58 14.45 8.59
CA GLN A 175 6.19 14.41 8.14
C GLN A 175 5.89 15.63 7.29
N VAL A 176 5.23 15.43 6.16
CA VAL A 176 4.81 16.48 5.25
C VAL A 176 3.30 16.40 5.08
N SER A 177 2.61 17.48 5.51
CA SER A 177 1.16 17.59 5.37
C SER A 177 0.81 18.51 4.23
N MET A 178 -0.16 18.07 3.41
CA MET A 178 -0.73 18.88 2.33
C MET A 178 -1.81 19.83 2.87
N PRO A 179 -2.09 20.93 2.18
CA PRO A 179 -3.20 21.80 2.55
C PRO A 179 -4.53 21.05 2.59
N PRO A 180 -5.44 21.35 3.54
CA PRO A 180 -6.75 20.72 3.63
C PRO A 180 -7.59 20.99 2.38
N VAL A 181 -8.37 19.98 1.97
CA VAL A 181 -9.30 20.06 0.83
C VAL A 181 -10.62 19.38 1.19
N SER A 182 -11.74 19.87 0.66
CA SER A 182 -13.02 19.15 0.70
C SER A 182 -13.22 18.38 -0.60
N LEU A 183 -13.66 17.11 -0.48
CA LEU A 183 -13.91 16.24 -1.63
C LEU A 183 -15.40 15.93 -1.75
N GLN A 184 -15.99 16.31 -2.90
CA GLN A 184 -17.36 15.96 -3.26
C GLN A 184 -17.47 14.42 -3.45
N PRO A 185 -18.70 13.86 -3.42
CA PRO A 185 -18.92 12.46 -3.79
C PRO A 185 -18.30 12.12 -5.15
N GLY A 186 -17.50 11.06 -5.21
CA GLY A 186 -16.77 10.62 -6.41
C GLY A 186 -15.54 11.45 -6.78
N GLN A 187 -15.27 12.56 -6.09
CA GLN A 187 -14.10 13.39 -6.37
C GLN A 187 -12.82 12.77 -5.81
N SER A 188 -11.71 12.98 -6.54
CA SER A 188 -10.37 12.59 -6.10
C SER A 188 -9.37 13.74 -6.22
N LYS A 189 -8.31 13.66 -5.41
CA LYS A 189 -7.17 14.58 -5.43
C LYS A 189 -5.89 13.78 -5.45
N THR A 190 -5.07 14.03 -6.48
CA THR A 190 -3.72 13.47 -6.57
C THR A 190 -2.71 14.51 -6.10
N THR A 191 -1.71 14.08 -5.36
CA THR A 191 -0.55 14.86 -4.92
C THR A 191 0.69 13.98 -4.99
N ALA A 192 1.86 14.60 -5.14
CA ALA A 192 3.13 13.91 -5.20
C ALA A 192 4.06 14.38 -4.10
N ILE A 193 4.91 13.47 -3.61
CA ILE A 193 6.03 13.79 -2.71
C ILE A 193 7.30 13.18 -3.25
N THR A 194 8.39 13.95 -3.22
CA THR A 194 9.71 13.52 -3.68
C THR A 194 10.65 13.36 -2.50
N LEU A 195 11.22 12.18 -2.35
CA LEU A 195 12.17 11.83 -1.31
C LEU A 195 13.52 11.46 -1.91
N THR A 196 14.59 11.67 -1.16
CA THR A 196 15.95 11.27 -1.54
C THR A 196 16.46 10.23 -0.55
N PRO A 197 16.71 8.98 -1.00
CA PRO A 197 17.30 7.95 -0.16
C PRO A 197 18.71 8.32 0.30
N GLN A 198 19.00 8.17 1.59
CA GLN A 198 20.28 8.47 2.21
C GLN A 198 21.12 7.20 2.44
N GLN A 199 20.51 6.05 2.42
CA GLN A 199 21.15 4.76 2.65
C GLN A 199 20.44 3.65 1.88
N ARG A 200 21.15 2.53 1.65
CA ARG A 200 20.56 1.32 1.05
C ARG A 200 19.62 0.62 2.03
N GLY A 201 18.63 -0.08 1.50
CA GLY A 201 17.66 -0.86 2.28
C GLY A 201 16.29 -0.88 1.65
N GLU A 202 15.33 -1.43 2.36
CA GLU A 202 13.92 -1.42 1.98
C GLU A 202 13.17 -0.37 2.81
N PHE A 203 12.48 0.51 2.12
CA PHE A 203 11.78 1.65 2.73
C PHE A 203 10.32 1.60 2.37
N THR A 204 9.48 1.46 3.38
CA THR A 204 8.04 1.57 3.24
C THR A 204 7.61 3.00 3.58
N ASN A 205 7.24 3.76 2.56
CA ASN A 205 6.72 5.11 2.74
C ASN A 205 5.20 5.06 2.90
N ARG A 206 4.66 5.65 4.00
CA ARG A 206 3.25 5.63 4.38
C ARG A 206 2.64 7.03 4.24
N ALA A 207 1.50 7.10 3.57
CA ALA A 207 0.64 8.28 3.58
C ALA A 207 -0.66 7.99 4.35
N GLU A 208 -1.19 9.00 5.05
CA GLU A 208 -2.46 8.96 5.75
C GLU A 208 -3.33 10.13 5.29
N ALA A 209 -4.57 9.85 4.92
CA ALA A 209 -5.58 10.87 4.69
C ALA A 209 -6.57 10.89 5.84
N ARG A 210 -6.85 12.07 6.38
CA ARG A 210 -7.73 12.30 7.52
C ARG A 210 -8.78 13.33 7.17
N SER A 211 -10.04 13.10 7.55
CA SER A 211 -11.16 14.02 7.36
C SER A 211 -11.83 14.30 8.70
N SER A 212 -12.47 15.46 8.83
CA SER A 212 -13.25 15.81 10.02
C SER A 212 -14.52 14.97 10.18
N ASN A 213 -15.06 14.41 9.08
CA ASN A 213 -16.34 13.70 9.06
C ASN A 213 -16.29 12.34 8.35
N ALA A 214 -15.14 11.90 7.80
CA ALA A 214 -14.97 10.62 7.10
C ALA A 214 -13.89 9.72 7.71
N GLY A 215 -13.38 10.05 8.92
CA GLY A 215 -12.35 9.26 9.61
C GLY A 215 -10.98 9.35 8.92
N SER A 216 -10.20 8.27 9.00
CA SER A 216 -8.86 8.21 8.42
C SER A 216 -8.61 6.91 7.65
N VAL A 217 -7.80 7.01 6.58
CA VAL A 217 -7.33 5.88 5.76
C VAL A 217 -5.84 6.04 5.48
N SER A 218 -5.13 4.94 5.25
CA SER A 218 -3.70 4.99 4.92
C SER A 218 -3.32 4.03 3.81
N ALA A 219 -2.25 4.39 3.07
CA ALA A 219 -1.64 3.56 2.04
C ALA A 219 -0.12 3.63 2.13
N THR A 220 0.55 2.62 1.62
CA THR A 220 2.01 2.49 1.64
C THR A 220 2.55 2.18 0.26
N ALA A 221 3.80 2.59 0.00
CA ALA A 221 4.57 2.17 -1.15
C ALA A 221 5.96 1.70 -0.68
N LEU A 222 6.41 0.55 -1.19
CA LEU A 222 7.72 -0.03 -0.89
C LEU A 222 8.70 0.36 -1.99
N THR A 223 9.88 0.86 -1.60
CA THR A 223 11.02 1.10 -2.50
C THR A 223 12.26 0.43 -1.95
N ARG A 224 12.91 -0.41 -2.75
CA ARG A 224 14.22 -0.98 -2.46
C ARG A 224 15.30 -0.05 -2.98
N VAL A 225 16.09 0.50 -2.07
CA VAL A 225 17.22 1.38 -2.39
C VAL A 225 18.50 0.56 -2.46
N MET A 226 19.17 0.68 -3.61
CA MET A 226 20.37 -0.05 -3.95
C MET A 226 21.58 0.87 -3.95
N GLN A 227 22.75 0.28 -3.77
CA GLN A 227 24.03 0.96 -3.86
C GLN A 227 24.97 0.19 -4.77
N SER A 228 25.58 0.87 -5.74
CA SER A 228 26.69 0.32 -6.53
C SER A 228 28.00 0.42 -5.77
N GLY A 229 28.89 -0.55 -5.92
CA GLY A 229 30.18 -0.54 -5.26
C GLY A 229 31.17 -1.49 -5.93
N VAL A 230 32.43 -1.07 -6.04
CA VAL A 230 33.52 -1.89 -6.54
C VAL A 230 34.70 -1.85 -5.57
N LYS A 231 35.37 -2.98 -5.40
CA LYS A 231 36.63 -3.13 -4.67
C LYS A 231 37.62 -3.90 -5.50
N ILE A 232 38.91 -3.53 -5.38
CA ILE A 232 40.00 -4.26 -5.98
C ILE A 232 41.02 -4.62 -4.87
N HIS A 233 41.53 -5.83 -4.92
CA HIS A 233 42.56 -6.30 -4.02
C HIS A 233 43.71 -6.96 -4.79
N LYS A 234 44.93 -6.52 -4.53
CA LYS A 234 46.13 -7.00 -5.19
C LYS A 234 47.06 -7.65 -4.18
N THR A 235 47.54 -8.86 -4.50
CA THR A 235 48.57 -9.58 -3.74
C THR A 235 49.71 -9.97 -4.63
N GLY A 236 50.92 -10.11 -4.04
CA GLY A 236 52.09 -10.58 -4.71
C GLY A 236 53.11 -11.14 -3.70
N PRO A 237 54.19 -11.76 -4.18
CA PRO A 237 55.25 -12.28 -3.28
C PRO A 237 55.96 -11.11 -2.61
N PRO A 238 56.25 -11.17 -1.30
CA PRO A 238 56.97 -10.12 -0.58
C PRO A 238 58.40 -9.99 -1.02
N GLN A 239 59.00 -11.06 -1.59
CA GLN A 239 60.34 -11.06 -2.16
C GLN A 239 60.43 -11.97 -3.37
N GLN A 240 61.34 -11.65 -4.32
CA GLN A 240 61.66 -12.46 -5.48
C GLN A 240 63.12 -12.23 -5.90
N PHE A 241 63.72 -13.18 -6.62
CA PHE A 241 65.03 -13.05 -7.12
C PHE A 241 65.08 -12.47 -8.54
N LEU A 242 66.12 -11.74 -8.89
CA LEU A 242 66.35 -11.23 -10.23
C LEU A 242 66.34 -12.37 -11.27
N GLY A 243 65.77 -12.12 -12.45
CA GLY A 243 65.60 -13.12 -13.50
C GLY A 243 64.46 -14.15 -13.25
N LYS A 244 63.77 -14.07 -12.12
CA LYS A 244 62.58 -14.88 -11.84
C LYS A 244 61.33 -14.01 -11.91
N SER A 245 60.23 -14.60 -12.36
CA SER A 245 58.94 -13.89 -12.41
C SER A 245 58.24 -13.91 -11.06
N ALA A 246 57.76 -12.74 -10.60
CA ALA A 246 56.86 -12.57 -9.47
C ALA A 246 55.39 -12.51 -10.01
N THR A 247 54.57 -13.43 -9.59
CA THR A 247 53.16 -13.47 -10.00
C THR A 247 52.28 -12.69 -9.00
N TYR A 248 51.60 -11.67 -9.50
CA TYR A 248 50.61 -10.89 -8.73
C TYR A 248 49.23 -11.36 -9.08
N GLN A 249 48.38 -11.49 -8.06
CA GLN A 249 46.95 -11.77 -8.21
C GLN A 249 46.16 -10.51 -7.95
N ILE A 250 45.19 -10.23 -8.81
CA ILE A 250 44.34 -9.03 -8.75
C ILE A 250 42.90 -9.51 -8.76
N THR A 251 42.19 -9.32 -7.64
CA THR A 251 40.78 -9.68 -7.48
C THR A 251 39.95 -8.42 -7.48
N VAL A 252 39.02 -8.31 -8.42
CA VAL A 252 37.98 -7.27 -8.44
C VAL A 252 36.68 -7.86 -7.95
N GLN A 253 35.98 -7.14 -7.08
CA GLN A 253 34.71 -7.56 -6.50
C GLN A 253 33.66 -6.45 -6.62
N ASN A 254 32.46 -6.82 -7.04
CA ASN A 254 31.29 -5.98 -6.91
C ASN A 254 30.76 -6.08 -5.48
N THR A 255 30.91 -5.02 -4.69
CA THR A 255 30.47 -4.95 -3.30
C THR A 255 29.09 -4.32 -3.15
N GLY A 256 28.48 -3.93 -4.28
CA GLY A 256 27.16 -3.33 -4.33
C GLY A 256 26.03 -4.32 -4.60
N ASP A 257 24.82 -3.76 -4.73
CA ASP A 257 23.56 -4.50 -4.95
C ASP A 257 23.12 -4.50 -6.44
N THR A 258 23.87 -3.76 -7.31
CA THR A 258 23.57 -3.63 -8.73
C THR A 258 24.65 -4.32 -9.57
N THR A 259 24.32 -4.77 -10.75
CA THR A 259 25.31 -5.24 -11.72
C THR A 259 26.18 -4.07 -12.18
N LEU A 260 27.50 -4.25 -12.18
CA LEU A 260 28.47 -3.33 -12.75
C LEU A 260 28.71 -3.68 -14.20
N ASN A 261 28.82 -2.65 -15.05
CA ASN A 261 29.07 -2.77 -16.50
C ASN A 261 30.40 -2.15 -16.85
N GLY A 262 31.00 -2.59 -17.97
CA GLY A 262 32.23 -2.03 -18.49
C GLY A 262 33.40 -2.09 -17.49
N VAL A 263 33.41 -3.12 -16.61
CA VAL A 263 34.46 -3.28 -15.61
C VAL A 263 35.79 -3.54 -16.29
N THR A 264 36.74 -2.63 -16.09
CA THR A 264 38.08 -2.70 -16.67
C THR A 264 39.13 -2.63 -15.56
N VAL A 265 40.04 -3.58 -15.55
CA VAL A 265 41.18 -3.62 -14.63
C VAL A 265 42.45 -3.24 -15.40
N THR A 266 43.24 -2.34 -14.82
CA THR A 266 44.52 -1.90 -15.41
C THR A 266 45.62 -2.10 -14.35
N ASP A 267 46.69 -2.75 -14.75
CA ASP A 267 47.92 -2.92 -13.97
C ASP A 267 49.10 -2.19 -14.66
N ASN A 268 49.74 -1.32 -13.91
CA ASN A 268 50.91 -0.60 -14.38
C ASN A 268 52.17 -1.14 -13.70
N ALA A 269 52.97 -1.91 -14.41
CA ALA A 269 54.21 -2.43 -13.92
C ALA A 269 55.16 -1.28 -13.55
N PRO A 270 55.78 -1.29 -12.37
CA PRO A 270 56.68 -0.22 -11.91
C PRO A 270 57.96 -0.16 -12.76
N GLY A 271 58.61 1.01 -12.79
CA GLY A 271 59.92 1.19 -13.46
C GLY A 271 60.95 0.16 -13.00
N GLY A 272 61.76 -0.31 -13.91
CA GLY A 272 62.77 -1.36 -13.65
C GLY A 272 62.21 -2.78 -13.67
N THR A 273 60.88 -2.94 -13.96
CA THR A 273 60.28 -4.27 -14.16
C THR A 273 59.68 -4.39 -15.58
N GLN A 274 59.48 -5.64 -16.01
CA GLN A 274 58.85 -5.99 -17.29
C GLN A 274 57.75 -7.00 -17.05
N ILE A 275 56.64 -6.91 -17.82
CA ILE A 275 55.57 -7.90 -17.82
C ILE A 275 56.08 -9.19 -18.52
N THR A 276 56.10 -10.29 -17.80
CA THR A 276 56.55 -11.61 -18.29
C THR A 276 55.38 -12.52 -18.67
N SER A 277 54.24 -12.31 -18.04
CA SER A 277 52.99 -13.05 -18.32
C SER A 277 51.75 -12.24 -17.90
N SER A 278 50.65 -12.50 -18.56
CA SER A 278 49.33 -11.94 -18.16
C SER A 278 48.23 -12.90 -18.62
N SER A 279 47.28 -13.21 -17.74
CA SER A 279 46.17 -14.09 -18.12
C SER A 279 45.07 -13.30 -18.83
N GLY A 280 45.08 -13.32 -20.18
CA GLY A 280 44.02 -12.73 -20.99
C GLY A 280 44.03 -11.18 -21.05
N ALA A 281 45.07 -10.50 -20.64
CA ALA A 281 45.16 -9.04 -20.73
C ALA A 281 45.61 -8.62 -22.15
N GLN A 282 45.20 -7.43 -22.53
CA GLN A 282 45.85 -6.65 -23.55
C GLN A 282 47.06 -5.95 -22.91
N VAL A 283 48.28 -6.24 -23.45
CA VAL A 283 49.52 -5.65 -22.93
C VAL A 283 50.01 -4.60 -23.91
N GLN A 284 50.23 -3.39 -23.41
CA GLN A 284 50.82 -2.29 -24.18
C GLN A 284 51.96 -1.66 -23.35
N GLY A 285 53.19 -1.87 -23.75
CA GLY A 285 54.35 -1.44 -22.99
C GLY A 285 54.34 -2.12 -21.58
N ASN A 286 54.38 -1.32 -20.53
CA ASN A 286 54.37 -1.77 -19.15
C ASN A 286 52.99 -1.79 -18.51
N THR A 287 51.91 -1.75 -19.31
CA THR A 287 50.51 -1.74 -18.86
C THR A 287 49.78 -2.98 -19.35
N ALA A 288 49.15 -3.71 -18.44
CA ALA A 288 48.24 -4.83 -18.69
C ALA A 288 46.79 -4.40 -18.42
N THR A 289 45.90 -4.60 -19.36
CA THR A 289 44.50 -4.22 -19.25
C THR A 289 43.57 -5.42 -19.51
N TRP A 290 42.67 -5.68 -18.59
CA TRP A 290 41.63 -6.72 -18.69
C TRP A 290 40.26 -6.07 -18.82
N ASN A 291 39.53 -6.43 -19.85
CA ASN A 291 38.13 -6.11 -19.98
C ASN A 291 37.32 -7.26 -19.31
N ILE A 292 36.89 -7.03 -18.09
CA ILE A 292 36.07 -8.00 -17.32
C ILE A 292 34.64 -8.02 -17.85
N GLY A 293 34.13 -6.89 -18.41
CA GLY A 293 32.78 -6.72 -18.91
C GLY A 293 31.77 -6.46 -17.79
N THR A 294 30.82 -7.39 -17.54
CA THR A 294 29.81 -7.27 -16.49
C THR A 294 30.20 -8.06 -15.25
N LEU A 295 29.87 -7.48 -14.08
CA LEU A 295 30.10 -8.14 -12.79
C LEU A 295 28.84 -8.01 -11.93
N GLY A 296 28.09 -9.10 -11.76
CA GLY A 296 26.87 -9.13 -10.96
C GLY A 296 27.11 -8.80 -9.50
N ALA A 297 26.06 -8.44 -8.78
CA ALA A 297 26.11 -8.13 -7.34
C ALA A 297 26.79 -9.25 -6.55
N GLY A 298 27.77 -8.89 -5.71
CA GLY A 298 28.54 -9.82 -4.90
C GLY A 298 29.54 -10.70 -5.66
N GLN A 299 29.56 -10.66 -6.99
CA GLN A 299 30.50 -11.44 -7.80
C GLN A 299 31.91 -10.88 -7.75
N SER A 300 32.91 -11.75 -7.95
CA SER A 300 34.30 -11.39 -8.08
C SER A 300 34.97 -12.07 -9.28
N ARG A 301 36.05 -11.44 -9.79
CA ARG A 301 36.92 -11.99 -10.83
C ARG A 301 38.35 -11.78 -10.42
N THR A 302 39.19 -12.79 -10.64
CA THR A 302 40.64 -12.73 -10.38
C THR A 302 41.38 -12.84 -11.71
N VAL A 303 42.34 -11.97 -11.90
CA VAL A 303 43.30 -11.96 -13.01
C VAL A 303 44.71 -11.95 -12.45
N SER A 304 45.71 -12.30 -13.26
CA SER A 304 47.10 -12.36 -12.82
C SER A 304 48.06 -11.71 -13.80
N VAL A 305 49.11 -11.13 -13.27
CA VAL A 305 50.27 -10.59 -14.04
C VAL A 305 51.57 -11.08 -13.41
N GLY A 306 52.48 -11.49 -14.26
CA GLY A 306 53.85 -11.81 -13.87
C GLY A 306 54.79 -10.66 -14.23
N LEU A 307 55.65 -10.27 -13.29
CA LEU A 307 56.69 -9.26 -13.48
C LEU A 307 58.07 -9.83 -13.19
N ALA A 308 59.10 -9.40 -13.94
CA ALA A 308 60.48 -9.64 -13.60
C ALA A 308 61.24 -8.29 -13.50
N ALA A 309 62.12 -8.19 -12.52
CA ALA A 309 62.97 -7.00 -12.35
C ALA A 309 64.36 -7.22 -12.91
N SER A 310 64.96 -6.15 -13.42
CA SER A 310 66.32 -6.12 -13.95
C SER A 310 67.36 -5.68 -12.89
N GLN A 311 66.92 -5.07 -11.80
CA GLN A 311 67.76 -4.55 -10.71
C GLN A 311 67.22 -4.93 -9.35
N ALA A 312 68.09 -5.15 -8.38
CA ALA A 312 67.73 -5.36 -7.00
C ALA A 312 67.16 -4.07 -6.39
N GLY A 313 66.18 -4.23 -5.52
CA GLY A 313 65.49 -3.11 -4.88
C GLY A 313 64.04 -3.44 -4.57
N THR A 314 63.33 -2.48 -4.00
CA THR A 314 61.89 -2.59 -3.70
C THR A 314 61.05 -1.94 -4.81
N THR A 315 60.03 -2.64 -5.30
CA THR A 315 59.07 -2.11 -6.23
C THR A 315 57.64 -2.23 -5.69
N VAL A 316 56.81 -1.25 -6.03
CA VAL A 316 55.37 -1.23 -5.70
C VAL A 316 54.58 -1.32 -6.99
N ASN A 317 53.94 -2.47 -7.19
CA ASN A 317 53.09 -2.69 -8.33
C ASN A 317 51.62 -2.31 -7.99
N ARG A 318 51.00 -1.41 -8.81
CA ARG A 318 49.67 -0.88 -8.58
C ARG A 318 48.71 -1.33 -9.66
N ALA A 319 47.50 -1.75 -9.24
CA ALA A 319 46.38 -2.01 -10.13
C ALA A 319 45.21 -1.10 -9.77
N SER A 320 44.39 -0.75 -10.78
CA SER A 320 43.15 0.02 -10.65
C SER A 320 42.03 -0.67 -11.36
N VAL A 321 40.80 -0.39 -10.91
CA VAL A 321 39.55 -0.79 -11.58
C VAL A 321 38.73 0.45 -11.90
N GLN A 322 38.05 0.42 -13.03
CA GLN A 322 37.05 1.41 -13.45
C GLN A 322 35.81 0.70 -13.96
N THR A 323 34.62 1.32 -13.83
CA THR A 323 33.34 0.81 -14.32
C THR A 323 32.62 1.87 -15.13
N ALA A 324 31.65 1.46 -15.96
CA ALA A 324 30.81 2.39 -16.73
C ALA A 324 29.95 3.30 -15.84
N GLU A 325 29.65 2.88 -14.60
CA GLU A 325 28.94 3.66 -13.59
C GLU A 325 29.82 4.76 -12.94
N GLY A 326 31.08 4.88 -13.37
CA GLY A 326 32.04 5.87 -12.84
C GLY A 326 32.72 5.48 -11.53
N LEU A 327 32.49 4.26 -11.05
CA LEU A 327 33.15 3.76 -9.84
C LEU A 327 34.61 3.40 -10.16
N ASN A 328 35.50 3.65 -9.19
CA ASN A 328 36.91 3.28 -9.27
C ASN A 328 37.45 2.88 -7.90
N ASP A 329 38.47 2.05 -7.91
CA ASP A 329 39.25 1.67 -6.72
C ASP A 329 40.66 1.28 -7.18
N SER A 330 41.65 1.24 -6.25
CA SER A 330 43.00 0.83 -6.55
C SER A 330 43.61 0.05 -5.40
N SER A 331 44.52 -0.87 -5.74
CA SER A 331 45.26 -1.67 -4.77
C SER A 331 46.72 -1.86 -5.26
N GLN A 332 47.63 -2.12 -4.34
CA GLN A 332 49.04 -2.29 -4.64
C GLN A 332 49.65 -3.45 -3.83
N ALA A 333 50.74 -3.99 -4.36
CA ALA A 333 51.57 -4.97 -3.67
C ALA A 333 53.04 -4.61 -3.83
N GLU A 334 53.78 -4.78 -2.75
CA GLU A 334 55.24 -4.53 -2.70
C GLU A 334 56.02 -5.84 -2.86
N THR A 335 57.12 -5.78 -3.60
CA THR A 335 58.06 -6.92 -3.77
C THR A 335 59.52 -6.42 -3.66
N VAL A 336 60.28 -7.07 -2.83
CA VAL A 336 61.74 -6.87 -2.71
C VAL A 336 62.47 -7.81 -3.66
N TRP A 337 63.19 -7.26 -4.61
CA TRP A 337 63.96 -8.01 -5.57
C TRP A 337 65.40 -8.17 -5.06
N ARG A 338 65.87 -9.41 -5.04
CA ARG A 338 67.22 -9.76 -4.54
C ARG A 338 68.07 -10.34 -5.65
N GLY A 339 69.32 -9.92 -5.73
CA GLY A 339 70.34 -10.54 -6.58
C GLY A 339 70.83 -11.82 -5.95
N PHE A 340 71.34 -12.72 -6.74
CA PHE A 340 72.16 -13.82 -6.23
C PHE A 340 73.51 -13.27 -5.94
N ALA A 341 74.08 -13.52 -4.77
CA ALA A 341 75.46 -13.35 -4.52
C ALA A 341 76.23 -14.47 -5.31
N ALA A 342 76.87 -14.09 -6.36
CA ALA A 342 77.72 -15.00 -7.10
C ALA A 342 79.13 -14.99 -6.38
N VAL A 343 79.60 -16.14 -5.94
CA VAL A 343 80.98 -16.33 -5.48
C VAL A 343 81.73 -16.95 -6.63
N LEU A 344 82.66 -16.21 -7.22
CA LEU A 344 83.59 -16.73 -8.20
C LEU A 344 84.75 -17.38 -7.42
N VAL A 345 84.95 -18.66 -7.64
CA VAL A 345 86.11 -19.39 -7.13
C VAL A 345 87.04 -19.72 -8.30
N GLU A 346 88.23 -19.17 -8.28
CA GLU A 346 89.25 -19.40 -9.24
C GLU A 346 90.40 -20.14 -8.52
N MET A 347 90.80 -21.25 -9.10
CA MET A 347 91.94 -22.04 -8.55
C MET A 347 92.99 -22.11 -9.64
N VAL A 348 94.15 -21.69 -9.30
CA VAL A 348 95.36 -21.71 -10.17
C VAL A 348 96.51 -22.45 -9.45
N ASP A 349 97.11 -23.33 -10.13
CA ASP A 349 98.33 -24.01 -9.71
C ASP A 349 99.59 -23.43 -10.39
N ASP A 350 100.69 -23.32 -9.66
CA ASP A 350 101.94 -22.80 -10.18
C ASP A 350 103.09 -23.53 -9.46
N PRO A 351 104.01 -24.16 -10.18
CA PRO A 351 104.16 -24.25 -11.64
C PRO A 351 103.30 -25.36 -12.27
N ASP A 352 102.97 -25.22 -13.57
CA ASP A 352 102.32 -26.24 -14.43
C ASP A 352 103.09 -26.34 -15.74
N PRO A 353 103.63 -27.50 -16.15
CA PRO A 353 103.56 -28.82 -15.55
C PRO A 353 104.50 -29.05 -14.41
N LEU A 354 104.10 -29.87 -13.43
CA LEU A 354 104.89 -30.26 -12.25
C LEU A 354 105.78 -31.51 -12.54
N LEU A 355 107.06 -31.46 -12.16
CA LEU A 355 107.87 -32.66 -12.24
C LEU A 355 107.68 -33.59 -11.01
N VAL A 356 107.86 -34.91 -11.21
CA VAL A 356 107.64 -35.87 -10.15
C VAL A 356 108.60 -35.62 -8.95
N GLY A 357 108.01 -35.33 -7.79
CA GLY A 357 108.70 -34.99 -6.56
C GLY A 357 108.73 -33.51 -6.22
N GLU A 358 108.26 -32.64 -7.08
CA GLU A 358 108.15 -31.20 -6.78
C GLU A 358 106.78 -30.86 -6.10
N MET A 359 106.75 -29.72 -5.40
CA MET A 359 105.54 -29.19 -4.75
C MET A 359 105.00 -28.08 -5.58
N THR A 360 103.64 -28.03 -5.70
CA THR A 360 102.92 -26.93 -6.28
C THR A 360 102.06 -26.17 -5.25
N THR A 361 101.82 -24.95 -5.50
CA THR A 361 100.98 -24.11 -4.66
C THR A 361 99.66 -23.85 -5.38
N TYR A 362 98.56 -24.27 -4.77
CA TYR A 362 97.25 -23.92 -5.27
C TYR A 362 96.83 -22.60 -4.65
N THR A 363 96.53 -21.59 -5.50
CA THR A 363 95.94 -20.34 -5.05
C THR A 363 94.50 -20.36 -5.34
N ILE A 364 93.67 -20.29 -4.31
CA ILE A 364 92.25 -20.21 -4.42
C ILE A 364 91.88 -18.77 -4.18
N ARG A 365 91.28 -18.06 -5.20
CA ARG A 365 90.77 -16.74 -5.09
C ARG A 365 89.22 -16.83 -5.02
N VAL A 366 88.64 -16.23 -3.96
CA VAL A 366 87.20 -16.09 -3.78
C VAL A 366 86.86 -14.60 -3.91
N THR A 367 86.05 -14.20 -4.89
CA THR A 367 85.64 -12.83 -5.11
C THR A 367 84.09 -12.71 -5.24
#